data_a6a4eb2b7aa3814c285882e6ea7201fa
#
_entry.id   a6a4eb2b7aa3814c285882e6ea7201fa
#
_cell.length_a   1.000
_cell.length_b   1.000
_cell.length_c   1.000
_cell.angle_alpha   90.00
_cell.angle_beta   90.00
_cell.angle_gamma   90.00
#
_symmetry.space_group_name_H-M   'P 1'
#
loop_
_entity.id
_entity.type
_entity.pdbx_description
1 polymer ?
#
loop_
_entity_poly.entity_id
_entity_poly.type
_entity_poly.pdbx_seq_one_letter_code
_entity_poly.pdbx_strand_id
1 'polypeptide(L)'
;MISLFFLAITAPGFCLDKIVALLKGRTKAYSLLSMALGLLLIWIAPIEWLIIPGCILVGLGYGIIQPMLYDKTTQTALPQKTTLALAFVMMMNYLAILLYPFIVDFFQWIFHTQSQEFPFIFNLLITIVTLFWAYRRRHTFLFNDQLK
;
A
#
# COMPACT_ATOMS: atom_id res chain seq x y z
N MET A 1 1.85 12.87 -14.89
CA MET A 1 2.07 12.27 -13.56
C MET A 1 1.28 10.99 -13.31
N ILE A 2 -0.02 10.95 -13.57
CA ILE A 2 -0.87 9.76 -13.38
C ILE A 2 -0.32 8.55 -14.14
N SER A 3 0.12 8.71 -15.40
CA SER A 3 0.68 7.63 -16.22
C SER A 3 1.95 7.02 -15.63
N LEU A 4 2.83 7.82 -15.03
CA LEU A 4 4.04 7.34 -14.36
C LEU A 4 3.71 6.54 -13.10
N PHE A 5 2.70 6.97 -12.35
CA PHE A 5 2.22 6.25 -11.18
C PHE A 5 1.67 4.87 -11.56
N PHE A 6 0.84 4.78 -12.60
CA PHE A 6 0.34 3.49 -13.10
C PHE A 6 1.45 2.58 -13.62
N LEU A 7 2.42 3.14 -14.33
CA LEU A 7 3.58 2.38 -14.79
C LEU A 7 4.41 1.85 -13.61
N ALA A 8 4.59 2.66 -12.56
CA ALA A 8 5.29 2.26 -11.35
C ALA A 8 4.54 1.18 -10.55
N ILE A 9 3.21 1.13 -10.63
CA ILE A 9 2.41 0.05 -10.01
C ILE A 9 2.54 -1.24 -10.80
N THR A 10 2.53 -1.18 -12.14
CA THR A 10 2.51 -2.37 -12.99
C THR A 10 3.89 -3.04 -13.12
N ALA A 11 4.97 -2.25 -13.14
CA ALA A 11 6.33 -2.75 -13.31
C ALA A 11 6.74 -3.81 -12.26
N PRO A 12 6.50 -3.62 -10.94
CA PRO A 12 6.83 -4.64 -9.94
C PRO A 12 6.02 -5.92 -10.08
N GLY A 13 4.80 -5.84 -10.62
CA GLY A 13 3.95 -7.01 -10.85
C GLY A 13 4.60 -8.05 -11.76
N PHE A 14 5.35 -7.64 -12.78
CA PHE A 14 6.08 -8.54 -13.68
C PHE A 14 7.30 -9.20 -13.04
N CYS A 15 7.86 -8.60 -12.00
CA CYS A 15 9.08 -9.09 -11.33
C CYS A 15 8.80 -9.54 -9.89
N LEU A 16 7.53 -9.72 -9.51
CA LEU A 16 7.11 -9.98 -8.13
C LEU A 16 7.86 -11.18 -7.51
N ASP A 17 7.94 -12.31 -8.23
CA ASP A 17 8.60 -13.52 -7.75
C ASP A 17 10.08 -13.28 -7.42
N LYS A 18 10.77 -12.52 -8.26
CA LYS A 18 12.18 -12.17 -8.04
C LYS A 18 12.35 -11.23 -6.85
N ILE A 19 11.45 -10.23 -6.72
CA ILE A 19 11.45 -9.27 -5.62
C ILE A 19 11.16 -9.98 -4.29
N VAL A 20 10.16 -10.84 -4.25
CA VAL A 20 9.79 -11.62 -3.06
C VAL A 20 10.92 -12.57 -2.66
N ALA A 21 11.55 -13.26 -3.63
CA ALA A 21 12.67 -14.14 -3.40
C ALA A 21 13.91 -13.38 -2.85
N LEU A 22 14.19 -12.19 -3.38
CA LEU A 22 15.31 -11.35 -2.96
C LEU A 22 15.12 -10.82 -1.53
N LEU A 23 13.90 -10.39 -1.19
CA LEU A 23 13.58 -9.75 0.09
C LEU A 23 13.29 -10.75 1.23
N LYS A 24 13.26 -12.06 0.96
CA LYS A 24 13.21 -13.16 1.96
C LYS A 24 12.27 -12.89 3.15
N GLY A 25 10.98 -12.63 2.90
CA GLY A 25 9.98 -12.42 3.95
C GLY A 25 9.93 -11.00 4.54
N ARG A 26 10.85 -10.10 4.17
CA ARG A 26 10.80 -8.68 4.56
C ARG A 26 10.09 -7.80 3.53
N THR A 27 9.55 -8.38 2.47
CA THR A 27 8.87 -7.70 1.36
C THR A 27 7.79 -6.73 1.85
N LYS A 28 6.98 -7.16 2.83
CA LYS A 28 5.92 -6.33 3.45
C LYS A 28 6.47 -5.02 4.04
N ALA A 29 7.56 -5.12 4.81
CA ALA A 29 8.16 -3.96 5.46
C ALA A 29 8.83 -3.02 4.45
N TYR A 30 9.53 -3.56 3.46
CA TYR A 30 10.17 -2.75 2.41
C TYR A 30 9.15 -2.03 1.52
N SER A 31 8.03 -2.69 1.18
CA SER A 31 6.95 -2.06 0.41
C SER A 31 6.29 -0.91 1.19
N LEU A 32 5.98 -1.12 2.47
CA LEU A 32 5.45 -0.08 3.34
C LEU A 32 6.45 1.07 3.54
N LEU A 33 7.74 0.74 3.69
CA LEU A 33 8.80 1.75 3.79
C LEU A 33 8.90 2.58 2.51
N SER A 34 8.85 1.94 1.34
CA SER A 34 8.84 2.63 0.04
C SER A 34 7.64 3.58 -0.07
N MET A 35 6.44 3.14 0.35
CA MET A 35 5.25 4.00 0.37
C MET A 35 5.41 5.18 1.34
N ALA A 36 5.92 4.95 2.55
CA ALA A 36 6.14 6.01 3.54
C ALA A 36 7.14 7.04 3.04
N LEU A 37 8.27 6.60 2.47
CA LEU A 37 9.28 7.49 1.88
C LEU A 37 8.73 8.27 0.68
N GLY A 38 7.92 7.61 -0.17
CA GLY A 38 7.28 8.28 -1.30
C GLY A 38 6.30 9.37 -0.88
N LEU A 39 5.45 9.09 0.12
CA LEU A 39 4.51 10.07 0.68
C LEU A 39 5.25 11.23 1.37
N LEU A 40 6.33 10.93 2.09
CA LEU A 40 7.16 11.93 2.75
C LEU A 40 7.83 12.84 1.71
N LEU A 41 8.35 12.27 0.62
CA LEU A 41 8.91 13.06 -0.48
C LEU A 41 7.88 13.98 -1.12
N ILE A 42 6.65 13.48 -1.34
CA ILE A 42 5.57 14.30 -1.90
C ILE A 42 5.20 15.45 -0.95
N TRP A 43 5.14 15.18 0.36
CA TRP A 43 4.78 16.19 1.36
C TRP A 43 5.86 17.28 1.51
N ILE A 44 7.14 16.92 1.50
CA ILE A 44 8.25 17.88 1.67
C ILE A 44 8.60 18.58 0.34
N ALA A 45 8.08 18.11 -0.79
CA ALA A 45 8.48 18.55 -2.12
C ALA A 45 8.20 20.05 -2.35
N PRO A 46 9.21 20.94 -2.30
CA PRO A 46 9.05 22.35 -2.62
C PRO A 46 8.96 22.59 -4.14
N ILE A 47 9.27 21.57 -4.94
CA ILE A 47 9.38 21.66 -6.40
C ILE A 47 8.66 20.45 -7.02
N GLU A 48 7.90 20.69 -8.09
CA GLU A 48 7.12 19.65 -8.79
C GLU A 48 7.95 18.44 -9.23
N TRP A 49 9.22 18.61 -9.54
CA TRP A 49 10.12 17.51 -9.93
C TRP A 49 10.37 16.47 -8.85
N LEU A 50 10.28 16.84 -7.57
CA LEU A 50 10.40 15.91 -6.44
C LEU A 50 9.14 15.05 -6.23
N ILE A 51 8.00 15.47 -6.76
CA ILE A 51 6.77 14.71 -6.71
C ILE A 51 6.88 13.44 -7.58
N ILE A 52 7.62 13.50 -8.69
CA ILE A 52 7.80 12.37 -9.61
C ILE A 52 8.41 11.15 -8.90
N PRO A 53 9.60 11.23 -8.28
CA PRO A 53 10.17 10.11 -7.55
C PRO A 53 9.30 9.67 -6.36
N GLY A 54 8.61 10.60 -5.70
CA GLY A 54 7.64 10.27 -4.66
C GLY A 54 6.50 9.38 -5.18
N CYS A 55 5.88 9.74 -6.30
CA CYS A 55 4.84 8.94 -6.96
C CYS A 55 5.36 7.56 -7.38
N ILE A 56 6.59 7.48 -7.89
CA ILE A 56 7.21 6.20 -8.27
C ILE A 56 7.38 5.31 -7.04
N LEU A 57 7.90 5.84 -5.92
CA LEU A 57 8.09 5.07 -4.68
C LEU A 57 6.78 4.57 -4.09
N VAL A 58 5.72 5.39 -4.08
CA VAL A 58 4.38 4.98 -3.65
C VAL A 58 3.84 3.89 -4.57
N GLY A 59 3.96 4.08 -5.88
CA GLY A 59 3.53 3.12 -6.89
C GLY A 59 4.24 1.77 -6.77
N LEU A 60 5.55 1.76 -6.57
CA LEU A 60 6.35 0.55 -6.34
C LEU A 60 5.88 -0.19 -5.07
N GLY A 61 5.70 0.53 -3.96
CA GLY A 61 5.22 -0.07 -2.72
C GLY A 61 3.85 -0.71 -2.86
N TYR A 62 2.90 -0.02 -3.47
CA TYR A 62 1.54 -0.52 -3.73
C TYR A 62 1.55 -1.68 -4.72
N GLY A 63 2.33 -1.57 -5.80
CA GLY A 63 2.45 -2.59 -6.83
C GLY A 63 3.07 -3.91 -6.36
N ILE A 64 3.73 -3.93 -5.20
CA ILE A 64 4.24 -5.14 -4.56
C ILE A 64 3.20 -5.70 -3.57
N ILE A 65 2.60 -4.87 -2.72
CA ILE A 65 1.69 -5.32 -1.66
C ILE A 65 0.41 -5.91 -2.25
N GLN A 66 -0.17 -5.29 -3.26
CA GLN A 66 -1.46 -5.69 -3.79
C GLN A 66 -1.44 -7.08 -4.44
N PRO A 67 -0.52 -7.40 -5.39
CA PRO A 67 -0.43 -8.74 -5.94
C PRO A 67 -0.08 -9.80 -4.90
N MET A 68 0.81 -9.45 -3.93
CA MET A 68 1.15 -10.35 -2.85
C MET A 68 -0.05 -10.68 -1.96
N LEU A 69 -0.94 -9.72 -1.72
CA LEU A 69 -2.17 -9.94 -0.97
C LEU A 69 -3.10 -10.93 -1.71
N TYR A 70 -3.26 -10.76 -3.03
CA TYR A 70 -4.06 -11.63 -3.85
C TYR A 70 -3.49 -13.05 -3.92
N ASP A 71 -2.18 -13.19 -4.14
CA ASP A 71 -1.50 -14.48 -4.17
C ASP A 71 -1.66 -15.24 -2.84
N LYS A 72 -1.44 -14.56 -1.72
CA LYS A 72 -1.64 -15.16 -0.39
C LYS A 72 -3.10 -15.51 -0.11
N THR A 73 -4.04 -14.73 -0.58
CA THR A 73 -5.48 -15.03 -0.45
C THR A 73 -5.81 -16.32 -1.20
N THR A 74 -5.29 -16.50 -2.41
CA THR A 74 -5.51 -17.72 -3.20
C THR A 74 -4.87 -18.94 -2.55
N GLN A 75 -3.68 -18.80 -1.96
CA GLN A 75 -2.96 -19.89 -1.28
C GLN A 75 -3.62 -20.32 0.04
N THR A 76 -4.29 -19.38 0.73
CA THR A 76 -4.90 -19.64 2.06
C THR A 76 -6.34 -20.10 1.97
N ALA A 77 -7.05 -19.71 0.92
CA ALA A 77 -8.44 -20.06 0.71
C ALA A 77 -8.59 -21.55 0.33
N LEU A 78 -9.69 -22.16 0.77
CA LEU A 78 -10.05 -23.50 0.31
C LEU A 78 -10.23 -23.50 -1.23
N PRO A 79 -9.76 -24.53 -1.96
CA PRO A 79 -9.80 -24.57 -3.43
C PRO A 79 -11.17 -24.23 -4.04
N GLN A 80 -12.24 -24.71 -3.40
CA GLN A 80 -13.61 -24.46 -3.83
C GLN A 80 -14.12 -23.04 -3.56
N LYS A 81 -13.46 -22.27 -2.66
CA LYS A 81 -13.85 -20.93 -2.23
C LYS A 81 -12.86 -19.85 -2.63
N THR A 82 -11.83 -20.19 -3.38
CA THR A 82 -10.74 -19.25 -3.77
C THR A 82 -11.29 -18.04 -4.53
N THR A 83 -12.18 -18.26 -5.50
CA THR A 83 -12.80 -17.18 -6.28
C THR A 83 -13.61 -16.24 -5.39
N LEU A 84 -14.39 -16.81 -4.45
CA LEU A 84 -15.19 -16.02 -3.52
C LEU A 84 -14.30 -15.19 -2.58
N ALA A 85 -13.24 -15.79 -2.03
CA ALA A 85 -12.29 -15.10 -1.17
C ALA A 85 -11.59 -13.94 -1.89
N LEU A 86 -11.17 -14.18 -3.14
CA LEU A 86 -10.55 -13.14 -3.96
C LEU A 86 -11.53 -12.00 -4.30
N ALA A 87 -12.76 -12.36 -4.67
CA ALA A 87 -13.81 -11.37 -4.93
C ALA A 87 -14.09 -10.51 -3.69
N PHE A 88 -14.12 -11.12 -2.50
CA PHE A 88 -14.32 -10.41 -1.24
C PHE A 88 -13.18 -9.42 -0.95
N VAL A 89 -11.92 -9.83 -1.12
CA VAL A 89 -10.76 -8.96 -0.93
C VAL A 89 -10.77 -7.79 -1.91
N MET A 90 -11.12 -8.04 -3.19
CA MET A 90 -11.25 -6.99 -4.20
C MET A 90 -12.38 -6.03 -3.85
N MET A 91 -13.54 -6.55 -3.42
CA MET A 91 -14.68 -5.72 -3.00
C MET A 91 -14.29 -4.80 -1.84
N MET A 92 -13.59 -5.32 -0.83
CA MET A 92 -13.12 -4.53 0.30
C MET A 92 -12.13 -3.45 -0.13
N ASN A 93 -11.24 -3.75 -1.08
CA ASN A 93 -10.32 -2.77 -1.64
C ASN A 93 -11.06 -1.63 -2.37
N TYR A 94 -12.05 -1.94 -3.21
CA TYR A 94 -12.85 -0.92 -3.89
C TYR A 94 -13.71 -0.11 -2.92
N LEU A 95 -14.28 -0.76 -1.89
CA LEU A 95 -15.03 -0.09 -0.84
C LEU A 95 -14.14 0.91 -0.07
N ALA A 96 -12.90 0.53 0.24
CA ALA A 96 -11.94 1.42 0.88
C ALA A 96 -11.62 2.64 0.01
N ILE A 97 -11.44 2.45 -1.30
CA ILE A 97 -11.19 3.54 -2.26
C ILE A 97 -12.41 4.48 -2.32
N LEU A 98 -13.63 3.92 -2.33
CA LEU A 98 -14.87 4.70 -2.36
C LEU A 98 -15.08 5.51 -1.07
N LEU A 99 -14.79 4.91 0.08
CA LEU A 99 -14.99 5.55 1.38
C LEU A 99 -13.88 6.56 1.72
N TYR A 100 -12.71 6.44 1.11
CA TYR A 100 -11.55 7.25 1.43
C TYR A 100 -11.81 8.78 1.39
N PRO A 101 -12.44 9.36 0.34
CA PRO A 101 -12.72 10.80 0.31
C PRO A 101 -13.58 11.23 1.49
N PHE A 102 -14.63 10.47 1.81
CA PHE A 102 -15.54 10.79 2.92
C PHE A 102 -14.82 10.74 4.27
N ILE A 103 -13.90 9.79 4.45
CA ILE A 103 -13.09 9.70 5.67
C ILE A 103 -12.16 10.92 5.77
N VAL A 104 -11.50 11.30 4.69
CA VAL A 104 -10.61 12.47 4.66
C VAL A 104 -11.39 13.75 4.95
N ASP A 105 -12.53 13.95 4.29
CA ASP A 105 -13.39 15.13 4.49
C ASP A 105 -13.89 15.20 5.94
N PHE A 106 -14.29 14.07 6.52
CA PHE A 106 -14.72 13.99 7.92
C PHE A 106 -13.61 14.42 8.89
N PHE A 107 -12.39 13.96 8.68
CA PHE A 107 -11.26 14.36 9.51
C PHE A 107 -10.85 15.82 9.27
N GLN A 108 -10.91 16.32 8.03
CA GLN A 108 -10.68 17.74 7.74
C GLN A 108 -11.70 18.63 8.46
N TRP A 109 -12.96 18.20 8.50
CA TRP A 109 -14.00 18.90 9.25
C TRP A 109 -13.73 18.92 10.76
N ILE A 110 -13.32 17.79 11.36
CA ILE A 110 -12.97 17.70 12.78
C ILE A 110 -11.80 18.62 13.13
N PHE A 111 -10.75 18.61 12.31
CA PHE A 111 -9.54 19.39 12.54
C PHE A 111 -9.65 20.84 12.05
N HIS A 112 -10.83 21.26 11.55
CA HIS A 112 -11.07 22.58 10.97
C HIS A 112 -10.00 23.01 9.96
N THR A 113 -9.48 22.09 9.17
CA THR A 113 -8.45 22.33 8.19
C THR A 113 -8.95 22.01 6.78
N GLN A 114 -8.70 22.88 5.82
CA GLN A 114 -9.00 22.68 4.40
C GLN A 114 -7.72 22.64 3.56
N SER A 115 -6.60 22.26 4.17
CA SER A 115 -5.32 22.19 3.48
C SER A 115 -5.31 21.06 2.45
N GLN A 116 -4.83 21.35 1.25
CA GLN A 116 -4.61 20.35 0.20
C GLN A 116 -3.54 19.31 0.57
N GLU A 117 -2.72 19.62 1.56
CA GLU A 117 -1.66 18.73 2.06
C GLU A 117 -2.20 17.69 3.05
N PHE A 118 -3.35 17.96 3.67
CA PHE A 118 -3.93 17.10 4.70
C PHE A 118 -4.07 15.63 4.28
N PRO A 119 -4.57 15.27 3.08
CA PRO A 119 -4.66 13.88 2.64
C PRO A 119 -3.30 13.17 2.61
N PHE A 120 -2.22 13.88 2.25
CA PHE A 120 -0.88 13.30 2.19
C PHE A 120 -0.32 13.04 3.59
N ILE A 121 -0.49 13.98 4.52
CA ILE A 121 -0.09 13.84 5.93
C ILE A 121 -0.89 12.71 6.58
N PHE A 122 -2.20 12.65 6.35
CA PHE A 122 -3.07 11.62 6.90
C PHE A 122 -2.65 10.22 6.42
N ASN A 123 -2.41 10.04 5.11
CA ASN A 123 -1.89 8.79 4.56
C ASN A 123 -0.52 8.43 5.09
N LEU A 124 0.37 9.41 5.23
CA LEU A 124 1.71 9.21 5.78
C LEU A 124 1.63 8.68 7.22
N LEU A 125 0.80 9.27 8.06
CA LEU A 125 0.58 8.82 9.44
C LEU A 125 0.06 7.39 9.51
N ILE A 126 -0.98 7.05 8.71
CA ILE A 126 -1.52 5.70 8.64
C ILE A 126 -0.44 4.71 8.17
N THR A 127 0.34 5.08 7.16
CA THR A 127 1.41 4.23 6.62
C THR A 127 2.51 3.99 7.66
N ILE A 128 2.90 5.01 8.42
CA ILE A 128 3.89 4.89 9.50
C ILE A 128 3.37 3.98 10.64
N VAL A 129 2.13 4.17 11.06
CA VAL A 129 1.50 3.31 12.08
C VAL A 129 1.45 1.86 11.61
N THR A 130 1.05 1.65 10.36
CA THR A 130 1.00 0.31 9.73
C THR A 130 2.40 -0.30 9.62
N LEU A 131 3.41 0.49 9.25
CA LEU A 131 4.81 0.06 9.17
C LEU A 131 5.33 -0.36 10.56
N PHE A 132 5.04 0.44 11.60
CA PHE A 132 5.42 0.12 12.97
C PHE A 132 4.77 -1.19 13.44
N TRP A 133 3.48 -1.37 13.16
CA TRP A 133 2.77 -2.60 13.46
C TRP A 133 3.31 -3.79 12.67
N ALA A 134 3.59 -3.62 11.39
CA ALA A 134 4.19 -4.65 10.53
C ALA A 134 5.56 -5.06 11.04
N TYR A 135 6.38 -4.11 11.50
CA TYR A 135 7.68 -4.39 12.08
C TYR A 135 7.57 -5.16 13.40
N ARG A 136 6.67 -4.74 14.30
CA ARG A 136 6.46 -5.38 15.59
C ARG A 136 5.89 -6.80 15.47
N ARG A 137 5.02 -7.01 14.47
CA ARG A 137 4.38 -8.31 14.20
C ARG A 137 4.86 -8.94 12.89
N ARG A 138 6.14 -8.81 12.58
CA ARG A 138 6.72 -9.23 11.29
C ARG A 138 6.38 -10.67 10.86
N HIS A 139 6.14 -11.59 11.80
CA HIS A 139 5.82 -13.00 11.51
C HIS A 139 4.34 -13.28 11.35
N THR A 140 3.46 -12.42 11.88
CA THR A 140 2.00 -12.64 11.88
C THR A 140 1.24 -11.52 11.16
N PHE A 141 1.95 -10.46 10.72
CA PHE A 141 1.32 -9.33 10.04
C PHE A 141 0.83 -9.75 8.65
N LEU A 142 -0.45 -9.51 8.37
CA LEU A 142 -1.21 -9.89 7.16
C LEU A 142 -1.38 -11.40 6.99
N PHE A 143 -0.35 -12.22 7.21
CA PHE A 143 -0.41 -13.67 7.06
C PHE A 143 0.54 -14.33 8.06
N ASN A 144 0.14 -15.48 8.58
CA ASN A 144 1.01 -16.29 9.43
C ASN A 144 1.99 -17.08 8.54
N ASP A 145 3.21 -16.58 8.39
CA ASP A 145 4.25 -17.22 7.56
C ASP A 145 4.76 -18.56 8.16
N GLN A 146 4.27 -18.94 9.35
CA GLN A 146 4.64 -20.19 10.02
C GLN A 146 3.74 -21.39 9.64
N LEU A 147 2.66 -21.16 8.89
CA LEU A 147 1.82 -22.23 8.38
C LEU A 147 2.34 -22.69 7.01
N LYS A 148 3.48 -23.38 7.00
CA LYS A 148 3.94 -24.22 5.91
C LYS A 148 3.84 -25.67 6.30
#